data_cf325ac0a036bf218bb479e127b49456
#
_entry.id   cf325ac0a036bf218bb479e127b49456
#
_cell.length_a   1.000
_cell.length_b   1.000
_cell.length_c   1.000
_cell.angle_alpha   90.00
_cell.angle_beta   90.00
_cell.angle_gamma   90.00
#
_symmetry.space_group_name_H-M   'P 1'
#
loop_
_entity.id
_entity.type
_entity.pdbx_description
1 polymer ?
#
loop_
_entity_poly.entity_id
_entity_poly.type
_entity_poly.pdbx_seq_one_letter_code
_entity_poly.pdbx_strand_id
1 'polypeptide(L)'
;MPLEKAPERDVLQSVNVCLDVLLSVAQTPDVRLTEIARSLGETKPRILRMLRTLERRGLVRKSDEGTYRLGTTAIVIGTAASTQVDLVRIANPILEEVGQKANETTQLRIIDNGESLCIAKFEPMRDLRVQAMIGRRRPLSAGSYKVLLAFLHPQVQTQMIPEVLPRLTKRTITDRAKLIAELDKIRNQGFCVSYGEVSEQLVSVSVPVLAFDGSVIAAVNVGAPAFRTQRSDVDRFILLLKDAARKISAGLGW
;
A
#
# COMPACT_ATOMS: atom_id res chain seq x y z
N MET A 1 -18.25 5.10 6.81
CA MET A 1 -19.47 5.43 6.07
C MET A 1 -19.07 5.58 4.62
N PRO A 2 -19.71 4.89 3.67
CA PRO A 2 -19.52 5.24 2.26
C PRO A 2 -19.98 6.68 2.08
N LEU A 3 -19.14 7.50 1.43
CA LEU A 3 -19.57 8.83 1.00
C LEU A 3 -20.81 8.61 0.14
N GLU A 4 -21.96 9.04 0.63
CA GLU A 4 -23.20 9.07 -0.14
C GLU A 4 -22.89 9.84 -1.42
N LYS A 5 -23.04 9.19 -2.58
CA LYS A 5 -22.88 9.88 -3.87
C LYS A 5 -23.91 11.01 -3.88
N ALA A 6 -23.41 12.26 -3.88
CA ALA A 6 -24.26 13.42 -4.08
C ALA A 6 -25.19 13.19 -5.29
N PRO A 7 -26.47 13.59 -5.23
CA PRO A 7 -27.38 13.42 -6.34
C PRO A 7 -26.80 14.10 -7.58
N GLU A 8 -26.90 13.46 -8.75
CA GLU A 8 -26.29 13.87 -10.02
C GLU A 8 -26.57 15.33 -10.43
N ARG A 9 -27.61 15.94 -9.82
CA ARG A 9 -28.02 17.33 -10.03
C ARG A 9 -27.10 18.38 -9.40
N ASP A 10 -26.26 17.98 -8.43
CA ASP A 10 -25.37 18.89 -7.70
C ASP A 10 -23.92 18.84 -8.22
N VAL A 11 -23.66 18.09 -9.30
CA VAL A 11 -22.34 17.93 -9.89
C VAL A 11 -22.23 18.73 -11.19
N LEU A 12 -21.24 19.63 -11.27
CA LEU A 12 -20.94 20.35 -12.51
C LEU A 12 -20.29 19.40 -13.52
N GLN A 13 -21.09 18.95 -14.50
CA GLN A 13 -20.68 17.97 -15.51
C GLN A 13 -19.36 18.35 -16.22
N SER A 14 -19.14 19.65 -16.49
CA SER A 14 -17.91 20.11 -17.14
C SER A 14 -16.68 19.96 -16.25
N VAL A 15 -16.83 20.14 -14.94
CA VAL A 15 -15.74 19.97 -13.97
C VAL A 15 -15.46 18.48 -13.80
N ASN A 16 -16.50 17.65 -13.71
CA ASN A 16 -16.35 16.21 -13.59
C ASN A 16 -15.55 15.63 -14.77
N VAL A 17 -15.96 15.94 -16.01
CA VAL A 17 -15.23 15.49 -17.21
C VAL A 17 -13.81 16.05 -17.25
N CYS A 18 -13.57 17.28 -16.76
CA CYS A 18 -12.22 17.85 -16.69
C CYS A 18 -11.32 17.08 -15.71
N LEU A 19 -11.85 16.64 -14.58
CA LEU A 19 -11.15 15.76 -13.64
C LEU A 19 -10.89 14.37 -14.22
N ASP A 20 -11.86 13.81 -14.96
CA ASP A 20 -11.67 12.53 -15.67
C ASP A 20 -10.55 12.61 -16.70
N VAL A 21 -10.42 13.74 -17.43
CA VAL A 21 -9.29 14.01 -18.31
C VAL A 21 -7.96 14.04 -17.55
N LEU A 22 -7.90 14.70 -16.40
CA LEU A 22 -6.69 14.75 -15.56
C LEU A 22 -6.31 13.36 -15.08
N LEU A 23 -7.28 12.57 -14.60
CA LEU A 23 -7.07 11.19 -14.14
C LEU A 23 -6.61 10.28 -15.30
N SER A 24 -7.16 10.45 -16.50
CA SER A 24 -6.73 9.71 -17.70
C SER A 24 -5.25 9.97 -18.03
N VAL A 25 -4.80 11.25 -17.94
CA VAL A 25 -3.39 11.61 -18.13
C VAL A 25 -2.50 11.04 -17.02
N ALA A 26 -3.00 10.97 -15.78
CA ALA A 26 -2.27 10.39 -14.66
C ALA A 26 -2.05 8.87 -14.82
N GLN A 27 -3.08 8.15 -15.31
CA GLN A 27 -3.05 6.70 -15.48
C GLN A 27 -2.21 6.25 -16.70
N THR A 28 -2.17 7.08 -17.76
CA THR A 28 -1.48 6.75 -19.02
C THR A 28 -0.57 7.92 -19.41
N PRO A 29 0.69 7.94 -18.93
CA PRO A 29 1.66 8.95 -19.34
C PRO A 29 1.86 8.94 -20.85
N ASP A 30 2.09 10.11 -21.45
CA ASP A 30 2.26 10.31 -22.89
C ASP A 30 1.03 9.95 -23.74
N VAL A 31 -0.15 10.04 -23.16
CA VAL A 31 -1.43 9.78 -23.82
C VAL A 31 -1.76 10.89 -24.83
N ARG A 32 -2.37 10.51 -25.96
CA ARG A 32 -2.82 11.45 -26.99
C ARG A 32 -4.25 11.93 -26.75
N LEU A 33 -4.55 13.16 -27.16
CA LEU A 33 -5.91 13.72 -27.09
C LEU A 33 -6.98 12.79 -27.70
N THR A 34 -6.66 12.09 -28.77
CA THR A 34 -7.60 11.17 -29.44
C THR A 34 -7.92 9.94 -28.60
N GLU A 35 -6.98 9.49 -27.80
CA GLU A 35 -7.13 8.33 -26.92
C GLU A 35 -7.99 8.70 -25.71
N ILE A 36 -7.72 9.87 -25.10
CA ILE A 36 -8.55 10.42 -24.01
C ILE A 36 -10.00 10.61 -24.48
N ALA A 37 -10.19 11.24 -25.65
CA ALA A 37 -11.52 11.48 -26.18
C ALA A 37 -12.30 10.16 -26.41
N ARG A 38 -11.62 9.13 -26.90
CA ARG A 38 -12.22 7.80 -27.11
C ARG A 38 -12.56 7.12 -25.80
N SER A 39 -11.64 7.13 -24.82
CA SER A 39 -11.84 6.44 -23.54
C SER A 39 -12.98 7.06 -22.71
N LEU A 40 -13.16 8.38 -22.80
CA LEU A 40 -14.19 9.10 -22.06
C LEU A 40 -15.51 9.29 -22.83
N GLY A 41 -15.59 8.82 -24.09
CA GLY A 41 -16.78 9.01 -24.93
C GLY A 41 -17.07 10.47 -25.29
N GLU A 42 -16.06 11.33 -25.28
CA GLU A 42 -16.18 12.78 -25.42
C GLU A 42 -15.63 13.30 -26.76
N THR A 43 -16.10 14.47 -27.19
CA THR A 43 -15.63 15.08 -28.43
C THR A 43 -14.22 15.66 -28.29
N LYS A 44 -13.39 15.53 -29.34
CA LYS A 44 -12.02 16.08 -29.36
C LYS A 44 -11.97 17.58 -29.04
N PRO A 45 -12.86 18.47 -29.55
CA PRO A 45 -12.84 19.88 -29.21
C PRO A 45 -13.10 20.14 -27.70
N ARG A 46 -13.97 19.32 -27.06
CA ARG A 46 -14.26 19.42 -25.63
C ARG A 46 -13.04 19.04 -24.80
N ILE A 47 -12.43 17.88 -25.11
CA ILE A 47 -11.20 17.42 -24.43
C ILE A 47 -10.05 18.42 -24.62
N LEU A 48 -9.88 18.98 -25.82
CA LEU A 48 -8.82 19.95 -26.09
C LEU A 48 -8.96 21.22 -25.22
N ARG A 49 -10.19 21.72 -25.03
CA ARG A 49 -10.44 22.86 -24.14
C ARG A 49 -10.09 22.54 -22.68
N MET A 50 -10.40 21.35 -22.21
CA MET A 50 -10.07 20.90 -20.86
C MET A 50 -8.56 20.74 -20.67
N LEU A 51 -7.86 20.10 -21.63
CA LEU A 51 -6.41 19.96 -21.62
C LEU A 51 -5.71 21.31 -21.60
N ARG A 52 -6.16 22.30 -22.41
CA ARG A 52 -5.63 23.67 -22.38
C ARG A 52 -5.85 24.36 -21.02
N THR A 53 -6.99 24.12 -20.38
CA THR A 53 -7.28 24.67 -19.05
C THR A 53 -6.35 24.06 -18.01
N LEU A 54 -6.18 22.74 -18.02
CA LEU A 54 -5.29 22.01 -17.12
C LEU A 54 -3.82 22.39 -17.35
N GLU A 55 -3.41 22.56 -18.61
CA GLU A 55 -2.07 23.01 -19.00
C GLU A 55 -1.77 24.44 -18.50
N ARG A 56 -2.73 25.37 -18.68
CA ARG A 56 -2.61 26.75 -18.16
C ARG A 56 -2.48 26.79 -16.63
N ARG A 57 -3.02 25.80 -15.92
CA ARG A 57 -2.89 25.63 -14.47
C ARG A 57 -1.66 24.83 -14.06
N GLY A 58 -0.85 24.36 -15.00
CA GLY A 58 0.34 23.55 -14.74
C GLY A 58 0.04 22.13 -14.23
N LEU A 59 -1.23 21.68 -14.30
CA LEU A 59 -1.65 20.33 -13.92
C LEU A 59 -1.28 19.28 -14.98
N VAL A 60 -1.26 19.70 -16.25
CA VAL A 60 -0.87 18.88 -17.39
C VAL A 60 0.16 19.66 -18.19
N ARG A 61 1.05 18.99 -18.88
CA ARG A 61 1.94 19.57 -19.90
C ARG A 61 1.84 18.77 -21.19
N LYS A 62 1.93 19.47 -22.31
CA LYS A 62 2.01 18.87 -23.64
C LYS A 62 3.47 18.70 -24.03
N SER A 63 3.83 17.56 -24.62
CA SER A 63 5.15 17.33 -25.23
C SER A 63 5.19 17.87 -26.67
N ASP A 64 6.39 18.00 -27.23
CA ASP A 64 6.61 18.36 -28.64
C ASP A 64 6.00 17.37 -29.61
N GLU A 65 5.84 16.10 -29.19
CA GLU A 65 5.22 15.01 -29.94
C GLU A 65 3.68 15.04 -29.90
N GLY A 66 3.10 16.00 -29.17
CA GLY A 66 1.65 16.18 -29.05
C GLY A 66 0.97 15.26 -28.05
N THR A 67 1.72 14.59 -27.18
CA THR A 67 1.24 13.79 -26.06
C THR A 67 1.10 14.61 -24.79
N TYR A 68 0.37 14.10 -23.79
CA TYR A 68 0.11 14.78 -22.53
C TYR A 68 0.61 13.95 -21.35
N ARG A 69 1.20 14.64 -20.37
CA ARG A 69 1.60 14.08 -19.08
C ARG A 69 1.32 15.05 -17.95
N LEU A 70 1.35 14.59 -16.70
CA LEU A 70 1.16 15.49 -15.56
C LEU A 70 2.20 16.59 -15.51
N GLY A 71 1.76 17.79 -15.11
CA GLY A 71 2.60 18.96 -14.89
C GLY A 71 3.03 19.11 -13.42
N THR A 72 3.87 20.10 -13.15
CA THR A 72 4.46 20.33 -11.82
C THR A 72 3.45 20.68 -10.73
N THR A 73 2.33 21.33 -11.07
CA THR A 73 1.26 21.63 -10.10
C THR A 73 0.63 20.35 -9.54
N ALA A 74 0.57 19.27 -10.32
CA ALA A 74 0.09 17.99 -9.83
C ALA A 74 1.01 17.42 -8.71
N ILE A 75 2.34 17.62 -8.82
CA ILE A 75 3.29 17.25 -7.77
C ILE A 75 3.03 18.06 -6.49
N VAL A 76 2.83 19.37 -6.61
CA VAL A 76 2.55 20.25 -5.46
C VAL A 76 1.28 19.81 -4.72
N ILE A 77 0.20 19.56 -5.46
CA ILE A 77 -1.07 19.09 -4.89
C ILE A 77 -0.89 17.72 -4.24
N GLY A 78 -0.22 16.78 -4.91
CA GLY A 78 0.03 15.45 -4.37
C GLY A 78 0.88 15.48 -3.09
N THR A 79 1.91 16.32 -3.05
CA THR A 79 2.73 16.52 -1.84
C THR A 79 1.90 17.11 -0.70
N ALA A 80 1.10 18.15 -0.96
CA ALA A 80 0.22 18.73 0.05
C ALA A 80 -0.81 17.70 0.56
N ALA A 81 -1.41 16.91 -0.33
CA ALA A 81 -2.33 15.85 0.04
C ALA A 81 -1.66 14.79 0.93
N SER A 82 -0.44 14.37 0.60
CA SER A 82 0.31 13.37 1.37
C SER A 82 0.58 13.82 2.82
N THR A 83 0.73 15.13 3.07
CA THR A 83 0.90 15.66 4.43
C THR A 83 -0.41 15.79 5.20
N GLN A 84 -1.55 15.79 4.51
CA GLN A 84 -2.88 15.93 5.12
C GLN A 84 -3.54 14.58 5.44
N VAL A 85 -3.05 13.49 4.84
CA VAL A 85 -3.62 12.15 5.03
C VAL A 85 -2.86 11.43 6.15
N ASP A 86 -3.56 11.17 7.24
CA ASP A 86 -3.03 10.43 8.38
C ASP A 86 -3.24 8.92 8.19
N LEU A 87 -2.20 8.23 7.76
CA LEU A 87 -2.19 6.78 7.58
C LEU A 87 -2.66 6.02 8.84
N VAL A 88 -2.24 6.47 10.02
CA VAL A 88 -2.60 5.84 11.29
C VAL A 88 -4.10 6.02 11.58
N ARG A 89 -4.64 7.22 11.32
CA ARG A 89 -6.06 7.52 11.53
C ARG A 89 -6.97 6.66 10.66
N ILE A 90 -6.59 6.44 9.40
CA ILE A 90 -7.31 5.59 8.46
C ILE A 90 -7.18 4.11 8.86
N ALA A 91 -5.99 3.68 9.25
CA ALA A 91 -5.71 2.28 9.52
C ALA A 91 -6.31 1.78 10.86
N ASN A 92 -6.38 2.61 11.90
CA ASN A 92 -6.83 2.19 13.24
C ASN A 92 -8.18 1.44 13.24
N PRO A 93 -9.28 1.98 12.69
CA PRO A 93 -10.56 1.27 12.69
C PRO A 93 -10.51 -0.03 11.87
N ILE A 94 -9.69 -0.08 10.83
CA ILE A 94 -9.52 -1.27 9.97
C ILE A 94 -8.72 -2.34 10.72
N LEU A 95 -7.67 -1.95 11.44
CA LEU A 95 -6.90 -2.87 12.28
C LEU A 95 -7.76 -3.49 13.40
N GLU A 96 -8.62 -2.68 14.01
CA GLU A 96 -9.57 -3.16 15.01
C GLU A 96 -10.55 -4.17 14.41
N GLU A 97 -11.17 -3.87 13.26
CA GLU A 97 -12.07 -4.78 12.55
C GLU A 97 -11.38 -6.13 12.27
N VAL A 98 -10.17 -6.09 11.72
CA VAL A 98 -9.38 -7.30 11.43
C VAL A 98 -9.01 -8.05 12.71
N GLY A 99 -8.55 -7.32 13.73
CA GLY A 99 -8.14 -7.91 14.99
C GLY A 99 -9.29 -8.59 15.73
N GLN A 100 -10.48 -8.02 15.71
CA GLN A 100 -11.70 -8.62 16.25
C GLN A 100 -12.08 -9.90 15.48
N LYS A 101 -12.09 -9.86 14.13
CA LYS A 101 -12.42 -11.00 13.28
C LYS A 101 -11.36 -12.13 13.38
N ALA A 102 -10.09 -11.79 13.42
CA ALA A 102 -9.00 -12.73 13.59
C ALA A 102 -8.91 -13.26 15.03
N ASN A 103 -9.38 -12.46 16.00
CA ASN A 103 -9.19 -12.62 17.44
C ASN A 103 -7.70 -12.76 17.81
N GLU A 104 -6.85 -11.98 17.11
CA GLU A 104 -5.40 -11.94 17.27
C GLU A 104 -4.87 -10.50 17.09
N THR A 105 -3.63 -10.27 17.50
CA THR A 105 -2.98 -8.97 17.43
C THR A 105 -2.75 -8.54 15.99
N THR A 106 -3.19 -7.33 15.65
CA THR A 106 -2.94 -6.68 14.35
C THR A 106 -2.01 -5.49 14.50
N GLN A 107 -1.24 -5.21 13.47
CA GLN A 107 -0.29 -4.10 13.43
C GLN A 107 -0.25 -3.47 12.05
N LEU A 108 0.01 -2.16 12.03
CA LEU A 108 0.46 -1.43 10.84
C LEU A 108 1.95 -1.13 10.98
N ARG A 109 2.71 -1.44 9.95
CA ARG A 109 4.15 -1.26 9.94
C ARG A 109 4.60 -0.54 8.67
N ILE A 110 5.59 0.33 8.82
CA ILE A 110 6.23 1.06 7.71
C ILE A 110 7.72 0.76 7.68
N ILE A 111 8.38 1.16 6.61
CA ILE A 111 9.84 1.19 6.54
C ILE A 111 10.31 2.52 7.15
N ASP A 112 11.20 2.44 8.11
CA ASP A 112 11.83 3.61 8.70
C ASP A 112 13.30 3.29 9.04
N ASN A 113 14.23 4.08 8.52
CA ASN A 113 15.68 3.88 8.69
C ASN A 113 16.16 2.44 8.40
N GLY A 114 15.65 1.80 7.34
CA GLY A 114 16.03 0.44 6.94
C GLY A 114 15.44 -0.68 7.79
N GLU A 115 14.53 -0.36 8.70
CA GLU A 115 13.83 -1.32 9.56
C GLU A 115 12.31 -1.23 9.39
N SER A 116 11.63 -2.27 9.83
CA SER A 116 10.16 -2.28 9.94
C SER A 116 9.74 -1.67 11.27
N LEU A 117 9.09 -0.51 11.25
CA LEU A 117 8.59 0.22 12.41
C LEU A 117 7.09 -0.02 12.59
N CYS A 118 6.67 -0.40 13.80
CA CYS A 118 5.24 -0.48 14.17
C CYS A 118 4.71 0.91 14.50
N ILE A 119 3.68 1.38 13.78
CA ILE A 119 3.09 2.71 13.96
C ILE A 119 1.65 2.68 14.47
N ALA A 120 0.95 1.55 14.34
CA ALA A 120 -0.38 1.34 14.89
C ALA A 120 -0.60 -0.13 15.21
N LYS A 121 -1.50 -0.42 16.16
CA LYS A 121 -1.84 -1.77 16.60
C LYS A 121 -3.26 -1.87 17.12
N PHE A 122 -3.79 -3.09 17.09
CA PHE A 122 -4.90 -3.53 17.92
C PHE A 122 -4.49 -4.82 18.63
N GLU A 123 -4.87 -4.98 19.89
CA GLU A 123 -4.66 -6.21 20.68
C GLU A 123 -6.02 -6.73 21.17
N PRO A 124 -6.35 -8.02 20.95
CA PRO A 124 -7.57 -8.60 21.44
C PRO A 124 -7.54 -8.72 22.97
N MET A 125 -8.71 -8.79 23.60
CA MET A 125 -8.85 -9.07 25.04
C MET A 125 -8.65 -10.56 25.29
N ARG A 126 -7.40 -11.02 25.17
CA ARG A 126 -6.97 -12.39 25.47
C ARG A 126 -5.78 -12.37 26.40
N ASP A 127 -5.76 -13.27 27.41
CA ASP A 127 -4.64 -13.40 28.35
C ASP A 127 -3.33 -13.74 27.61
N LEU A 128 -3.38 -14.74 26.75
CA LEU A 128 -2.25 -15.13 25.90
C LEU A 128 -2.42 -14.54 24.50
N ARG A 129 -1.69 -13.47 24.20
CA ARG A 129 -1.65 -12.81 22.88
C ARG A 129 -0.25 -12.39 22.50
N VAL A 130 -0.04 -12.17 21.23
CA VAL A 130 1.20 -11.53 20.76
C VAL A 130 1.17 -10.07 21.17
N GLN A 131 2.18 -9.65 21.97
CA GLN A 131 2.32 -8.27 22.40
C GLN A 131 2.90 -7.43 21.27
N ALA A 132 2.14 -6.44 20.80
CA ALA A 132 2.62 -5.40 19.90
C ALA A 132 3.01 -4.13 20.67
N MET A 133 4.02 -3.43 20.14
CA MET A 133 4.46 -2.16 20.72
C MET A 133 4.64 -1.15 19.59
N ILE A 134 3.92 -0.03 19.67
CA ILE A 134 4.15 1.12 18.79
C ILE A 134 5.56 1.65 19.03
N GLY A 135 6.28 2.00 17.95
CA GLY A 135 7.69 2.39 18.01
C GLY A 135 8.68 1.21 17.94
N ARG A 136 8.21 -0.04 18.05
CA ARG A 136 9.09 -1.21 17.98
C ARG A 136 9.58 -1.45 16.55
N ARG A 137 10.91 -1.51 16.43
CA ARG A 137 11.61 -1.82 15.16
C ARG A 137 11.92 -3.31 15.05
N ARG A 138 12.00 -3.79 13.82
CA ARG A 138 12.37 -5.16 13.47
C ARG A 138 13.12 -5.19 12.13
N PRO A 139 14.07 -6.09 11.94
CA PRO A 139 14.73 -6.26 10.65
C PRO A 139 13.71 -6.54 9.53
N LEU A 140 13.88 -5.89 8.37
CA LEU A 140 13.06 -6.14 7.19
C LEU A 140 13.28 -7.55 6.61
N SER A 141 14.44 -8.15 6.88
CA SER A 141 14.84 -9.48 6.37
C SER A 141 14.26 -10.65 7.14
N ALA A 142 13.54 -10.41 8.27
CA ALA A 142 13.03 -11.49 9.13
C ALA A 142 11.52 -11.37 9.38
N GLY A 143 10.88 -12.52 9.53
CA GLY A 143 9.45 -12.58 9.80
C GLY A 143 8.60 -12.21 8.58
N SER A 144 7.32 -11.94 8.81
CA SER A 144 6.40 -11.51 7.74
C SER A 144 6.65 -10.08 7.26
N TYR A 145 7.52 -9.31 7.94
CA TYR A 145 7.91 -7.95 7.53
C TYR A 145 8.70 -7.94 6.22
N LYS A 146 9.22 -9.07 5.78
CA LYS A 146 9.81 -9.28 4.44
C LYS A 146 8.88 -8.79 3.32
N VAL A 147 7.56 -8.73 3.55
CA VAL A 147 6.62 -8.17 2.57
C VAL A 147 6.95 -6.73 2.22
N LEU A 148 7.38 -5.91 3.17
CA LEU A 148 7.80 -4.52 2.91
C LEU A 148 9.02 -4.49 1.98
N LEU A 149 10.01 -5.34 2.26
CA LEU A 149 11.23 -5.44 1.46
C LEU A 149 10.93 -6.01 0.06
N ALA A 150 10.00 -6.99 -0.04
CA ALA A 150 9.63 -7.63 -1.30
C ALA A 150 9.02 -6.67 -2.32
N PHE A 151 8.30 -5.64 -1.87
CA PHE A 151 7.61 -4.68 -2.74
C PHE A 151 8.38 -3.39 -3.02
N LEU A 152 9.63 -3.27 -2.53
CA LEU A 152 10.52 -2.18 -2.92
C LEU A 152 10.98 -2.32 -4.37
N HIS A 153 11.34 -1.19 -4.97
CA HIS A 153 12.01 -1.20 -6.27
C HIS A 153 13.32 -2.02 -6.17
N PRO A 154 13.67 -2.86 -7.16
CA PRO A 154 14.80 -3.80 -7.06
C PRO A 154 16.13 -3.17 -6.63
N GLN A 155 16.42 -1.95 -7.11
CA GLN A 155 17.65 -1.25 -6.71
C GLN A 155 17.65 -0.86 -5.23
N VAL A 156 16.52 -0.36 -4.71
CA VAL A 156 16.36 0.01 -3.29
C VAL A 156 16.34 -1.24 -2.42
N GLN A 157 15.65 -2.30 -2.86
CA GLN A 157 15.63 -3.60 -2.17
C GLN A 157 17.04 -4.14 -1.95
N THR A 158 17.88 -4.13 -3.00
CA THR A 158 19.26 -4.62 -2.92
C THR A 158 20.11 -3.84 -1.91
N GLN A 159 19.93 -2.52 -1.85
CA GLN A 159 20.63 -1.64 -0.89
C GLN A 159 20.14 -1.83 0.54
N MET A 160 18.86 -2.17 0.74
CA MET A 160 18.27 -2.38 2.06
C MET A 160 18.54 -3.78 2.65
N ILE A 161 19.01 -4.74 1.86
CA ILE A 161 19.40 -6.05 2.38
C ILE A 161 20.81 -5.94 2.98
N PRO A 162 20.98 -6.10 4.32
CA PRO A 162 22.29 -6.00 4.94
C PRO A 162 23.22 -7.14 4.46
N GLU A 163 24.53 -6.89 4.49
CA GLU A 163 25.54 -7.92 4.14
C GLU A 163 25.44 -9.13 5.07
N VAL A 164 25.27 -8.88 6.36
CA VAL A 164 25.07 -9.93 7.37
C VAL A 164 23.61 -9.92 7.83
N LEU A 165 22.89 -10.98 7.51
CA LEU A 165 21.50 -11.12 7.93
C LEU A 165 21.41 -11.51 9.42
N PRO A 166 20.61 -10.79 10.23
CA PRO A 166 20.48 -11.08 11.65
C PRO A 166 19.75 -12.42 11.87
N ARG A 167 20.28 -13.23 12.76
CA ARG A 167 19.65 -14.48 13.21
C ARG A 167 18.86 -14.20 14.51
N LEU A 168 17.53 -14.27 14.46
CA LEU A 168 16.66 -14.11 15.62
C LEU A 168 16.26 -15.46 16.23
N THR A 169 16.10 -16.48 15.38
CA THR A 169 15.80 -17.86 15.77
C THR A 169 16.56 -18.84 14.86
N LYS A 170 16.41 -20.13 15.12
CA LYS A 170 16.94 -21.16 14.23
C LYS A 170 16.23 -21.18 12.86
N ARG A 171 15.05 -20.58 12.74
CA ARG A 171 14.23 -20.53 11.52
C ARG A 171 14.43 -19.27 10.70
N THR A 172 15.15 -18.27 11.23
CA THR A 172 15.43 -17.02 10.51
C THR A 172 16.29 -17.32 9.27
N ILE A 173 15.90 -16.77 8.13
CA ILE A 173 16.69 -16.85 6.89
C ILE A 173 17.96 -15.99 7.06
N THR A 174 19.13 -16.61 6.97
CA THR A 174 20.43 -15.95 7.11
C THR A 174 21.29 -16.06 5.85
N ASP A 175 20.78 -16.70 4.82
CA ASP A 175 21.39 -16.79 3.50
C ASP A 175 20.77 -15.76 2.57
N ARG A 176 21.60 -14.93 1.93
CA ARG A 176 21.15 -13.83 1.06
C ARG A 176 20.40 -14.34 -0.19
N ALA A 177 20.88 -15.42 -0.80
CA ALA A 177 20.25 -15.97 -2.00
C ALA A 177 18.86 -16.56 -1.67
N LYS A 178 18.75 -17.25 -0.54
CA LYS A 178 17.47 -17.76 -0.03
C LYS A 178 16.51 -16.63 0.31
N LEU A 179 17.00 -15.52 0.87
CA LEU A 179 16.17 -14.35 1.14
C LEU A 179 15.62 -13.76 -0.16
N ILE A 180 16.46 -13.56 -1.18
CA ILE A 180 16.04 -13.02 -2.48
C ILE A 180 14.96 -13.91 -3.11
N ALA A 181 15.16 -15.23 -3.15
CA ALA A 181 14.17 -16.17 -3.67
C ALA A 181 12.83 -16.11 -2.90
N GLU A 182 12.91 -15.94 -1.57
CA GLU A 182 11.69 -15.78 -0.75
C GLU A 182 11.00 -14.43 -1.02
N LEU A 183 11.74 -13.34 -1.26
CA LEU A 183 11.18 -12.04 -1.62
C LEU A 183 10.44 -12.09 -2.97
N ASP A 184 11.00 -12.78 -3.96
CA ASP A 184 10.35 -12.98 -5.25
C ASP A 184 9.05 -13.77 -5.11
N LYS A 185 9.05 -14.84 -4.31
CA LYS A 185 7.83 -15.59 -3.98
C LYS A 185 6.80 -14.72 -3.29
N ILE A 186 7.19 -13.90 -2.29
CA ILE A 186 6.31 -12.98 -1.59
C ILE A 186 5.69 -11.97 -2.55
N ARG A 187 6.50 -11.40 -3.46
CA ARG A 187 6.03 -10.45 -4.48
C ARG A 187 4.97 -11.08 -5.39
N ASN A 188 5.20 -12.29 -5.87
CA ASN A 188 4.30 -13.00 -6.78
C ASN A 188 2.98 -13.39 -6.12
N GLN A 189 2.97 -13.81 -4.86
CA GLN A 189 1.75 -14.22 -4.14
C GLN A 189 1.00 -13.06 -3.47
N GLY A 190 1.67 -11.91 -3.25
CA GLY A 190 1.08 -10.70 -2.67
C GLY A 190 0.95 -10.72 -1.13
N PHE A 191 1.61 -11.63 -0.43
CA PHE A 191 1.61 -11.72 1.03
C PHE A 191 2.84 -12.48 1.55
N CYS A 192 3.13 -12.34 2.84
CA CYS A 192 4.18 -13.09 3.52
C CYS A 192 3.62 -13.82 4.74
N VAL A 193 3.93 -15.10 4.86
CA VAL A 193 3.67 -15.90 6.06
C VAL A 193 5.02 -16.29 6.67
N SER A 194 5.15 -16.13 7.97
CA SER A 194 6.37 -16.49 8.71
C SER A 194 6.03 -17.38 9.89
N TYR A 195 6.74 -18.48 10.00
CA TYR A 195 6.60 -19.45 11.08
C TYR A 195 7.88 -19.48 11.93
N GLY A 196 7.86 -18.78 13.05
CA GLY A 196 8.94 -18.84 14.04
C GLY A 196 10.24 -18.11 13.66
N GLU A 197 10.27 -17.25 12.64
CA GLU A 197 11.50 -16.54 12.23
C GLU A 197 11.92 -15.43 13.21
N VAL A 198 10.97 -14.75 13.85
CA VAL A 198 11.21 -13.66 14.81
C VAL A 198 11.16 -14.16 16.25
N SER A 199 10.31 -15.11 16.52
CA SER A 199 10.16 -15.85 17.78
C SER A 199 9.63 -17.23 17.45
N GLU A 200 10.19 -18.27 18.04
CA GLU A 200 9.81 -19.68 17.76
C GLU A 200 8.32 -19.95 17.96
N GLN A 201 7.70 -19.22 18.87
CA GLN A 201 6.28 -19.34 19.25
C GLN A 201 5.34 -18.44 18.42
N LEU A 202 5.84 -17.78 17.36
CA LEU A 202 5.09 -16.80 16.58
C LEU A 202 4.80 -17.30 15.17
N VAL A 203 3.53 -17.27 14.79
CA VAL A 203 3.09 -17.24 13.38
C VAL A 203 2.68 -15.82 13.04
N SER A 204 3.13 -15.31 11.92
CA SER A 204 2.73 -13.98 11.46
C SER A 204 2.44 -13.96 9.98
N VAL A 205 1.43 -13.18 9.61
CA VAL A 205 0.99 -12.96 8.22
C VAL A 205 1.01 -11.47 7.96
N SER A 206 1.55 -11.06 6.82
CA SER A 206 1.56 -9.65 6.39
C SER A 206 1.14 -9.51 4.92
N VAL A 207 0.42 -8.44 4.64
CA VAL A 207 0.03 -8.02 3.29
C VAL A 207 0.48 -6.57 3.09
N PRO A 208 1.04 -6.21 1.91
CA PRO A 208 1.48 -4.84 1.65
C PRO A 208 0.27 -3.93 1.45
N VAL A 209 0.36 -2.71 1.93
CA VAL A 209 -0.49 -1.58 1.55
C VAL A 209 0.25 -0.82 0.46
N LEU A 210 -0.35 -0.74 -0.71
CA LEU A 210 0.29 -0.16 -1.88
C LEU A 210 -0.32 1.20 -2.22
N ALA A 211 0.52 2.10 -2.70
CA ALA A 211 0.10 3.31 -3.38
C ALA A 211 -0.42 2.98 -4.79
N PHE A 212 -1.00 3.97 -5.46
CA PHE A 212 -1.57 3.79 -6.80
C PHE A 212 -0.53 3.38 -7.87
N ASP A 213 0.75 3.73 -7.66
CA ASP A 213 1.87 3.37 -8.54
C ASP A 213 2.44 1.97 -8.24
N GLY A 214 1.82 1.23 -7.29
CA GLY A 214 2.27 -0.07 -6.83
C GLY A 214 3.42 -0.05 -5.83
N SER A 215 3.91 1.12 -5.42
CA SER A 215 4.93 1.22 -4.37
C SER A 215 4.36 0.86 -3.00
N VAL A 216 5.17 0.22 -2.16
CA VAL A 216 4.76 -0.14 -0.80
C VAL A 216 4.91 1.05 0.13
N ILE A 217 3.83 1.38 0.84
CA ILE A 217 3.82 2.45 1.85
C ILE A 217 3.76 1.91 3.27
N ALA A 218 3.13 0.77 3.46
CA ALA A 218 2.97 0.11 4.74
C ALA A 218 2.73 -1.40 4.56
N ALA A 219 2.66 -2.13 5.66
CA ALA A 219 2.15 -3.49 5.70
C ALA A 219 1.18 -3.65 6.86
N VAL A 220 0.05 -4.28 6.62
CA VAL A 220 -0.85 -4.78 7.66
C VAL A 220 -0.44 -6.19 8.06
N ASN A 221 -0.47 -6.47 9.36
CA ASN A 221 0.04 -7.71 9.92
C ASN A 221 -0.93 -8.30 10.94
N VAL A 222 -1.04 -9.64 10.96
CA VAL A 222 -1.59 -10.42 12.07
C VAL A 222 -0.45 -11.22 12.69
N GLY A 223 -0.30 -11.14 14.01
CA GLY A 223 0.60 -11.99 14.79
C GLY A 223 -0.19 -12.88 15.74
N ALA A 224 0.04 -14.18 15.69
CA ALA A 224 -0.66 -15.18 16.48
C ALA A 224 0.30 -16.18 17.12
N PRO A 225 -0.01 -16.72 18.32
CA PRO A 225 0.77 -17.79 18.93
C PRO A 225 0.73 -19.08 18.10
N ALA A 226 1.91 -19.66 17.83
CA ALA A 226 2.05 -20.84 16.97
C ALA A 226 1.28 -22.06 17.46
N PHE A 227 1.18 -22.26 18.79
CA PHE A 227 0.56 -23.45 19.38
C PHE A 227 -0.94 -23.58 19.12
N ARG A 228 -1.62 -22.49 18.74
CA ARG A 228 -3.06 -22.48 18.45
C ARG A 228 -3.42 -22.07 17.03
N THR A 229 -2.42 -21.70 16.20
CA THR A 229 -2.66 -21.23 14.84
C THR A 229 -2.56 -22.38 13.86
N GLN A 230 -3.68 -22.73 13.24
CA GLN A 230 -3.76 -23.76 12.20
C GLN A 230 -3.60 -23.16 10.81
N ARG A 231 -3.42 -24.00 9.79
CA ARG A 231 -3.32 -23.55 8.39
C ARG A 231 -4.57 -22.80 7.92
N SER A 232 -5.75 -23.26 8.30
CA SER A 232 -7.03 -22.60 8.01
C SER A 232 -7.11 -21.18 8.60
N ASP A 233 -6.51 -20.96 9.79
CA ASP A 233 -6.42 -19.63 10.37
C ASP A 233 -5.52 -18.71 9.54
N VAL A 234 -4.37 -19.22 9.07
CA VAL A 234 -3.46 -18.49 8.20
C VAL A 234 -4.15 -18.08 6.91
N ASP A 235 -4.89 -18.98 6.26
CA ASP A 235 -5.64 -18.69 5.03
C ASP A 235 -6.70 -17.60 5.28
N ARG A 236 -7.41 -17.67 6.41
CA ARG A 236 -8.36 -16.65 6.85
C ARG A 236 -7.68 -15.31 7.11
N PHE A 237 -6.53 -15.29 7.78
CA PHE A 237 -5.77 -14.06 8.03
C PHE A 237 -5.32 -13.40 6.73
N ILE A 238 -4.88 -14.17 5.74
CA ILE A 238 -4.50 -13.64 4.42
C ILE A 238 -5.69 -12.91 3.77
N LEU A 239 -6.90 -13.50 3.79
CA LEU A 239 -8.09 -12.89 3.20
C LEU A 239 -8.47 -11.59 3.93
N LEU A 240 -8.50 -11.59 5.26
CA LEU A 240 -8.79 -10.41 6.07
C LEU A 240 -7.78 -9.28 5.84
N LEU A 241 -6.48 -9.62 5.76
CA LEU A 241 -5.43 -8.64 5.55
C LEU A 241 -5.42 -8.07 4.14
N LYS A 242 -5.75 -8.87 3.11
CA LYS A 242 -5.91 -8.36 1.73
C LYS A 242 -7.04 -7.35 1.62
N ASP A 243 -8.17 -7.61 2.28
CA ASP A 243 -9.28 -6.66 2.34
C ASP A 243 -8.90 -5.39 3.11
N ALA A 244 -8.22 -5.53 4.25
CA ALA A 244 -7.72 -4.42 5.05
C ALA A 244 -6.74 -3.53 4.27
N ALA A 245 -5.76 -4.13 3.58
CA ALA A 245 -4.79 -3.40 2.78
C ALA A 245 -5.48 -2.58 1.69
N ARG A 246 -6.46 -3.16 0.98
CA ARG A 246 -7.27 -2.48 -0.03
C ARG A 246 -8.07 -1.31 0.57
N LYS A 247 -8.72 -1.51 1.74
CA LYS A 247 -9.48 -0.47 2.44
C LYS A 247 -8.58 0.69 2.86
N ILE A 248 -7.37 0.39 3.36
CA ILE A 248 -6.40 1.43 3.74
C ILE A 248 -5.93 2.19 2.50
N SER A 249 -5.54 1.51 1.41
CA SER A 249 -5.15 2.17 0.15
C SER A 249 -6.28 3.08 -0.36
N ALA A 250 -7.52 2.59 -0.41
CA ALA A 250 -8.68 3.38 -0.82
C ALA A 250 -8.94 4.59 0.10
N GLY A 251 -8.76 4.44 1.42
CA GLY A 251 -8.87 5.52 2.39
C GLY A 251 -7.81 6.61 2.24
N LEU A 252 -6.66 6.24 1.65
CA LEU A 252 -5.57 7.16 1.28
C LEU A 252 -5.79 7.81 -0.10
N GLY A 253 -6.87 7.45 -0.79
CA GLY A 253 -7.20 7.99 -2.12
C GLY A 253 -6.59 7.19 -3.29
N TRP A 254 -6.23 5.92 -3.08
CA TRP A 254 -5.60 5.03 -4.08
C TRP A 254 -6.43 3.81 -4.43
#